data_65f30e7056934c5c2d23f649c155f4d5
#
_entry.id   65f30e7056934c5c2d23f649c155f4d5
#
_cell.length_a   1.000
_cell.length_b   1.000
_cell.length_c   1.000
_cell.angle_alpha   90.00
_cell.angle_beta   90.00
_cell.angle_gamma   90.00
#
_symmetry.space_group_name_H-M   'P 1'
#
loop_
_entity.id
_entity.type
_entity.pdbx_description
1 polymer ?
#
loop_
_entity_poly.entity_id
_entity_poly.type
_entity_poly.pdbx_seq_one_letter_code
_entity_poly.pdbx_strand_id
1 'polypeptide(L)'
;MQTARPLNILLKPEQLMARPQTIQIFLPAGDPRGIRVAEITTRIIRVIEVPRSQLAEFIKTPESQQVGVYFLMGELSEAGLPRVYIGQSGNVGSRLLQQNLSKDFWNRALVVISLTNSMTQTHALFLEWFAISDAVKAGRYSLENGNNGARPHTPAPLEADCHEIHETAATLLATLGQPVFEPFTNAPTARGEKELFYCKGSGADGVGEYTTEGFVVHKGSRGRLENVASLQGRSAERFREKLIEGGIMVAEGGSVVFSRDYLFSSPSMAAVALQGRHANGWMEWKAANGKTLDEVKRQAVKSAE
;
A
#
# COMPACT_ATOMS: atom_id res chain seq x y z
N MET A 1 -17.58 31.24 -43.14
CA MET A 1 -17.34 31.01 -41.69
C MET A 1 -17.35 29.51 -41.45
N GLN A 2 -16.18 28.90 -41.39
CA GLN A 2 -16.03 27.49 -41.08
C GLN A 2 -15.82 27.40 -39.55
N THR A 3 -16.74 26.74 -38.88
CA THR A 3 -16.65 26.43 -37.46
C THR A 3 -15.63 25.35 -37.25
N ALA A 4 -14.54 25.68 -36.58
CA ALA A 4 -13.54 24.70 -36.12
C ALA A 4 -14.19 23.71 -35.16
N ARG A 5 -14.15 22.41 -35.52
CA ARG A 5 -14.53 21.30 -34.61
C ARG A 5 -13.48 21.20 -33.51
N PRO A 6 -13.87 21.08 -32.24
CA PRO A 6 -12.91 20.80 -31.16
C PRO A 6 -12.26 19.44 -31.44
N LEU A 7 -10.94 19.38 -31.33
CA LEU A 7 -10.13 18.18 -31.44
C LEU A 7 -10.39 17.31 -30.20
N ASN A 8 -11.39 16.44 -30.30
CA ASN A 8 -11.70 15.48 -29.25
C ASN A 8 -10.75 14.28 -29.40
N ILE A 9 -9.51 14.42 -28.91
CA ILE A 9 -8.60 13.30 -28.78
C ILE A 9 -9.08 12.50 -27.56
N LEU A 10 -10.06 11.63 -27.76
CA LEU A 10 -10.32 10.50 -26.88
C LEU A 10 -9.13 9.54 -27.02
N LEU A 11 -8.10 9.77 -26.25
CA LEU A 11 -7.11 8.75 -25.95
C LEU A 11 -7.88 7.61 -25.29
N LYS A 12 -8.04 6.50 -26.02
CA LYS A 12 -8.42 5.23 -25.43
C LYS A 12 -7.42 5.00 -24.27
N PRO A 13 -7.85 4.53 -23.09
CA PRO A 13 -6.93 4.07 -22.08
C PRO A 13 -6.27 2.79 -22.62
N GLU A 14 -5.27 2.95 -23.46
CA GLU A 14 -4.28 1.91 -23.68
C GLU A 14 -3.66 1.71 -22.29
N GLN A 15 -3.80 0.48 -21.78
CA GLN A 15 -3.11 0.01 -20.59
C GLN A 15 -1.71 0.59 -20.62
N LEU A 16 -1.36 1.40 -19.62
CA LEU A 16 0.00 1.84 -19.40
C LEU A 16 0.81 0.55 -19.15
N MET A 17 1.34 -0.01 -20.22
CA MET A 17 2.30 -1.12 -20.12
C MET A 17 3.44 -0.59 -19.27
N ALA A 18 3.61 -1.17 -18.08
CA ALA A 18 4.70 -0.81 -17.18
C ALA A 18 6.01 -0.83 -17.99
N ARG A 19 6.64 0.33 -18.14
CA ARG A 19 7.89 0.46 -18.89
C ARG A 19 9.05 0.05 -17.99
N PRO A 20 10.04 -0.71 -18.50
CA PRO A 20 11.25 -0.97 -17.73
C PRO A 20 11.89 0.34 -17.27
N GLN A 21 12.26 0.40 -16.01
CA GLN A 21 12.84 1.58 -15.36
C GLN A 21 14.09 1.16 -14.58
N THR A 22 15.10 2.05 -14.54
CA THR A 22 16.27 1.87 -13.69
C THR A 22 16.11 2.72 -12.43
N ILE A 23 16.13 2.08 -11.27
CA ILE A 23 16.09 2.73 -9.97
C ILE A 23 17.47 2.59 -9.33
N GLN A 24 18.00 3.69 -8.83
CA GLN A 24 19.23 3.73 -8.05
C GLN A 24 18.89 3.96 -6.60
N ILE A 25 19.56 3.22 -5.70
CA ILE A 25 19.51 3.46 -4.25
C ILE A 25 20.92 3.77 -3.79
N PHE A 26 21.15 5.01 -3.40
CA PHE A 26 22.41 5.48 -2.86
C PHE A 26 22.38 5.40 -1.33
N LEU A 27 23.46 4.90 -0.74
CA LEU A 27 23.65 4.77 0.71
C LEU A 27 24.76 5.76 1.14
N PRO A 28 24.42 6.96 1.62
CA PRO A 28 25.41 7.99 1.94
C PRO A 28 26.48 7.54 2.95
N ALA A 29 26.09 6.72 3.93
CA ALA A 29 26.97 6.16 4.95
C ALA A 29 27.40 4.71 4.66
N GLY A 30 27.01 4.11 3.53
CA GLY A 30 27.25 2.70 3.23
C GLY A 30 26.45 1.71 4.09
N ASP A 31 25.63 2.17 5.03
CA ASP A 31 24.78 1.32 5.87
C ASP A 31 23.36 1.22 5.27
N PRO A 32 22.89 0.02 4.87
CA PRO A 32 21.55 -0.16 4.32
C PRO A 32 20.43 0.10 5.32
N ARG A 33 20.71 0.16 6.62
CA ARG A 33 19.75 0.50 7.69
C ARG A 33 19.68 2.01 7.96
N GLY A 34 20.64 2.77 7.42
CA GLY A 34 20.74 4.22 7.56
C GLY A 34 19.87 4.98 6.56
N ILE A 35 20.26 6.23 6.30
CA ILE A 35 19.63 7.06 5.26
C ILE A 35 19.83 6.40 3.90
N ARG A 36 18.74 6.27 3.15
CA ARG A 36 18.72 5.74 1.78
C ARG A 36 18.12 6.78 0.84
N VAL A 37 18.74 6.96 -0.32
CA VAL A 37 18.29 7.91 -1.34
C VAL A 37 17.94 7.13 -2.59
N ALA A 38 16.66 7.15 -2.98
CA ALA A 38 16.14 6.43 -4.16
C ALA A 38 15.77 7.41 -5.27
N GLU A 39 16.16 7.08 -6.50
CA GLU A 39 15.93 7.88 -7.70
C GLU A 39 15.63 6.98 -8.91
N ILE A 40 14.77 7.45 -9.82
CA ILE A 40 14.66 6.90 -11.17
C ILE A 40 15.61 7.73 -12.06
N THR A 41 16.54 7.08 -12.75
CA THR A 41 17.63 7.75 -13.49
C THR A 41 17.17 8.77 -14.55
N THR A 42 15.94 8.67 -15.00
CA THR A 42 15.34 9.54 -16.04
C THR A 42 14.34 10.55 -15.48
N ARG A 43 14.19 10.63 -14.15
CA ARG A 43 13.22 11.49 -13.46
C ARG A 43 13.91 12.47 -12.53
N ILE A 44 13.25 13.58 -12.25
CA ILE A 44 13.78 14.65 -11.38
C ILE A 44 13.31 14.53 -9.93
N ILE A 45 12.59 13.48 -9.57
CA ILE A 45 12.07 13.25 -8.22
C ILE A 45 12.95 12.25 -7.50
N ARG A 46 13.20 12.56 -6.24
CA ARG A 46 14.00 11.80 -5.28
C ARG A 46 13.16 11.47 -4.06
N VAL A 47 13.33 10.27 -3.53
CA VAL A 47 12.81 9.88 -2.21
C VAL A 47 13.97 9.60 -1.27
N ILE A 48 14.03 10.32 -0.16
CA ILE A 48 15.02 10.12 0.90
C ILE A 48 14.33 9.44 2.07
N GLU A 49 14.76 8.24 2.39
CA GLU A 49 14.32 7.56 3.60
C GLU A 49 15.26 7.90 4.75
N VAL A 50 14.72 8.41 5.83
CA VAL A 50 15.43 8.89 6.99
C VAL A 50 14.94 8.12 8.23
N PRO A 51 15.75 7.24 8.83
CA PRO A 51 15.47 6.70 10.17
C PRO A 51 15.35 7.85 11.19
N ARG A 52 14.36 7.78 12.08
CA ARG A 52 14.14 8.81 13.11
C ARG A 52 15.41 9.09 13.93
N SER A 53 16.19 8.06 14.22
CA SER A 53 17.48 8.16 14.93
C SER A 53 18.56 8.95 14.18
N GLN A 54 18.42 9.11 12.86
CA GLN A 54 19.36 9.84 12.01
C GLN A 54 18.78 11.16 11.48
N LEU A 55 17.70 11.65 12.08
CA LEU A 55 17.09 12.92 11.70
C LEU A 55 18.10 14.08 11.78
N ALA A 56 18.93 14.10 12.81
CA ALA A 56 19.96 15.13 12.98
C ALA A 56 20.99 15.17 11.84
N GLU A 57 21.29 14.02 11.22
CA GLU A 57 22.17 13.97 10.05
C GLU A 57 21.46 14.50 8.79
N PHE A 58 20.20 14.12 8.60
CA PHE A 58 19.41 14.63 7.48
C PHE A 58 19.27 16.15 7.52
N ILE A 59 19.05 16.75 8.69
CA ILE A 59 18.89 18.22 8.84
C ILE A 59 20.12 19.00 8.36
N LYS A 60 21.32 18.41 8.38
CA LYS A 60 22.56 19.03 7.90
C LYS A 60 22.67 19.05 6.38
N THR A 61 21.81 18.32 5.67
CA THR A 61 21.86 18.22 4.21
C THR A 61 21.12 19.39 3.52
N PRO A 62 21.53 19.80 2.32
CA PRO A 62 20.81 20.82 1.54
C PRO A 62 19.38 20.42 1.23
N GLU A 63 19.13 19.13 1.04
CA GLU A 63 17.80 18.55 0.74
C GLU A 63 16.79 18.84 1.85
N SER A 64 17.23 18.94 3.09
CA SER A 64 16.37 19.26 4.23
C SER A 64 15.73 20.65 4.14
N GLN A 65 16.34 21.56 3.39
CA GLN A 65 15.87 22.96 3.23
C GLN A 65 14.84 23.11 2.10
N GLN A 66 14.57 22.06 1.34
CA GLN A 66 13.70 22.12 0.17
C GLN A 66 12.20 22.03 0.53
N VAL A 67 11.39 22.47 -0.42
CA VAL A 67 9.94 22.19 -0.45
C VAL A 67 9.76 20.70 -0.74
N GLY A 68 8.85 20.05 -0.02
CA GLY A 68 8.57 18.63 -0.26
C GLY A 68 7.37 18.09 0.48
N VAL A 69 7.06 16.85 0.14
CA VAL A 69 6.06 16.02 0.84
C VAL A 69 6.79 14.95 1.63
N TYR A 70 6.30 14.63 2.82
CA TYR A 70 6.91 13.62 3.67
C TYR A 70 5.88 12.62 4.21
N PHE A 71 6.34 11.40 4.42
CA PHE A 71 5.57 10.28 4.94
C PHE A 71 6.24 9.80 6.22
N LEU A 72 5.55 9.89 7.35
CA LEU A 72 6.01 9.35 8.61
C LEU A 72 5.45 7.94 8.77
N MET A 73 6.33 6.95 8.77
CA MET A 73 5.98 5.54 8.83
C MET A 73 6.14 5.03 10.27
N GLY A 74 5.12 4.33 10.76
CA GLY A 74 5.09 3.81 12.13
C GLY A 74 4.71 2.34 12.20
N GLU A 75 4.68 1.84 13.43
CA GLU A 75 4.30 0.47 13.75
C GLU A 75 2.82 0.20 13.43
N LEU A 76 2.41 -1.05 13.62
CA LEU A 76 1.03 -1.46 13.38
C LEU A 76 0.07 -0.72 14.31
N SER A 77 -1.05 -0.26 13.78
CA SER A 77 -2.19 0.24 14.53
C SER A 77 -2.89 -0.91 15.29
N GLU A 78 -3.79 -0.59 16.19
CA GLU A 78 -4.68 -1.57 16.85
C GLU A 78 -5.43 -2.43 15.82
N ALA A 79 -5.75 -1.85 14.67
CA ALA A 79 -6.38 -2.52 13.55
C ALA A 79 -5.42 -3.40 12.72
N GLY A 80 -4.16 -3.59 13.15
CA GLY A 80 -3.17 -4.44 12.46
C GLY A 80 -2.67 -3.92 11.12
N LEU A 81 -2.90 -2.63 10.79
CA LEU A 81 -2.33 -1.97 9.61
C LEU A 81 -1.13 -1.11 10.00
N PRO A 82 -0.08 -1.03 9.17
CA PRO A 82 1.00 -0.08 9.39
C PRO A 82 0.45 1.36 9.37
N ARG A 83 1.02 2.22 10.20
CA ARG A 83 0.57 3.62 10.35
C ARG A 83 1.36 4.53 9.42
N VAL A 84 0.68 5.50 8.84
CA VAL A 84 1.32 6.56 8.05
C VAL A 84 0.69 7.92 8.33
N TYR A 85 1.53 8.94 8.42
CA TYR A 85 1.11 10.33 8.37
C TYR A 85 1.74 10.97 7.14
N ILE A 86 0.95 11.65 6.32
CA ILE A 86 1.39 12.36 5.12
C ILE A 86 1.34 13.85 5.39
N GLY A 87 2.39 14.59 5.07
CA GLY A 87 2.44 16.03 5.27
C GLY A 87 3.34 16.71 4.23
N GLN A 88 3.22 18.03 4.17
CA GLN A 88 4.04 18.86 3.29
C GLN A 88 4.71 20.00 4.06
N SER A 89 5.75 20.59 3.47
CA SER A 89 6.39 21.78 4.00
C SER A 89 7.18 22.53 2.94
N GLY A 90 7.31 23.85 3.13
CA GLY A 90 8.27 24.69 2.40
C GLY A 90 9.72 24.45 2.84
N ASN A 91 9.93 23.82 3.99
CA ASN A 91 11.22 23.41 4.53
C ASN A 91 11.00 22.08 5.28
N VAL A 92 11.28 20.97 4.62
CA VAL A 92 10.97 19.63 5.16
C VAL A 92 11.77 19.31 6.42
N GLY A 93 13.00 19.77 6.54
CA GLY A 93 13.84 19.54 7.71
C GLY A 93 13.26 20.18 8.97
N SER A 94 12.95 21.48 8.90
CA SER A 94 12.30 22.20 10.02
C SER A 94 10.99 21.56 10.43
N ARG A 95 10.22 21.08 9.44
CA ARG A 95 8.94 20.43 9.70
C ARG A 95 9.12 19.06 10.38
N LEU A 96 10.07 18.25 9.93
CA LEU A 96 10.37 16.96 10.55
C LEU A 96 10.85 17.11 12.00
N LEU A 97 11.61 18.15 12.33
CA LEU A 97 11.97 18.46 13.73
C LEU A 97 10.71 18.72 14.57
N GLN A 98 9.75 19.50 14.08
CA GLN A 98 8.48 19.72 14.77
C GLN A 98 7.70 18.41 14.94
N GLN A 99 7.63 17.58 13.90
CA GLN A 99 6.95 16.29 13.97
C GLN A 99 7.64 15.32 14.95
N ASN A 100 8.96 15.39 15.06
CA ASN A 100 9.72 14.57 16.01
C ASN A 100 9.36 14.88 17.48
N LEU A 101 8.96 16.12 17.77
CA LEU A 101 8.52 16.53 19.11
C LEU A 101 7.05 16.24 19.37
N SER A 102 6.21 16.23 18.34
CA SER A 102 4.75 16.17 18.49
C SER A 102 4.13 14.80 18.22
N LYS A 103 4.86 13.88 17.59
CA LYS A 103 4.36 12.56 17.17
C LYS A 103 5.35 11.45 17.53
N ASP A 104 4.90 10.48 18.33
CA ASP A 104 5.75 9.38 18.81
C ASP A 104 5.63 8.09 17.99
N PHE A 105 4.59 7.94 17.16
CA PHE A 105 4.25 6.69 16.49
C PHE A 105 5.23 6.26 15.39
N TRP A 106 6.03 7.17 14.85
CA TRP A 106 6.85 6.92 13.67
C TRP A 106 8.31 6.59 14.01
N ASN A 107 8.92 5.78 13.15
CA ASN A 107 10.33 5.40 13.25
C ASN A 107 11.14 5.73 11.98
N ARG A 108 10.47 6.01 10.87
CA ARG A 108 11.09 6.41 9.58
C ARG A 108 10.28 7.53 8.94
N ALA A 109 10.98 8.47 8.30
CA ALA A 109 10.40 9.44 7.40
C ALA A 109 10.86 9.16 5.97
N LEU A 110 9.95 9.22 4.99
CA LEU A 110 10.29 9.26 3.57
C LEU A 110 9.96 10.64 3.04
N VAL A 111 10.95 11.30 2.48
CA VAL A 111 10.87 12.70 2.01
C VAL A 111 10.94 12.72 0.50
N VAL A 112 9.91 13.24 -0.13
CA VAL A 112 9.80 13.43 -1.59
C VAL A 112 10.16 14.86 -1.93
N ILE A 113 11.23 15.05 -2.71
CA ILE A 113 11.75 16.34 -3.14
C ILE A 113 12.13 16.32 -4.62
N SER A 114 12.42 17.50 -5.19
CA SER A 114 12.93 17.64 -6.55
C SER A 114 14.45 17.77 -6.55
N LEU A 115 15.13 17.02 -7.41
CA LEU A 115 16.57 17.13 -7.66
C LEU A 115 17.00 18.55 -8.07
N THR A 116 16.13 19.24 -8.79
CA THR A 116 16.38 20.61 -9.33
C THR A 116 15.83 21.69 -8.41
N ASN A 117 15.31 21.34 -7.22
CA ASN A 117 14.62 22.26 -6.30
C ASN A 117 13.49 23.06 -6.98
N SER A 118 12.82 22.45 -7.97
CA SER A 118 11.74 23.08 -8.75
C SER A 118 10.34 22.94 -8.12
N MET A 119 10.21 22.10 -7.10
CA MET A 119 8.94 21.92 -6.38
C MET A 119 8.58 23.18 -5.60
N THR A 120 7.40 23.74 -5.84
CA THR A 120 6.87 24.91 -5.11
C THR A 120 5.91 24.48 -4.01
N GLN A 121 5.54 25.43 -3.14
CA GLN A 121 4.54 25.20 -2.10
C GLN A 121 3.18 24.76 -2.68
N THR A 122 2.80 25.26 -3.86
CA THR A 122 1.56 24.86 -4.53
C THR A 122 1.59 23.40 -4.97
N HIS A 123 2.75 22.92 -5.49
CA HIS A 123 2.94 21.49 -5.76
C HIS A 123 2.78 20.67 -4.47
N ALA A 124 3.45 21.08 -3.40
CA ALA A 124 3.45 20.33 -2.15
C ALA A 124 2.05 20.22 -1.52
N LEU A 125 1.26 21.32 -1.56
CA LEU A 125 -0.14 21.32 -1.10
C LEU A 125 -1.03 20.35 -1.89
N PHE A 126 -0.93 20.39 -3.22
CA PHE A 126 -1.71 19.47 -4.06
C PHE A 126 -1.28 18.01 -3.85
N LEU A 127 0.03 17.76 -3.81
CA LEU A 127 0.59 16.41 -3.62
C LEU A 127 0.20 15.81 -2.27
N GLU A 128 0.20 16.58 -1.18
CA GLU A 128 -0.28 16.13 0.12
C GLU A 128 -1.73 15.71 0.05
N TRP A 129 -2.62 16.58 -0.46
CA TRP A 129 -4.03 16.28 -0.60
C TRP A 129 -4.29 15.04 -1.47
N PHE A 130 -3.60 14.96 -2.62
CA PHE A 130 -3.73 13.85 -3.56
C PHE A 130 -3.22 12.53 -2.96
N ALA A 131 -2.04 12.57 -2.32
CA ALA A 131 -1.43 11.42 -1.67
C ALA A 131 -2.31 10.86 -0.54
N ILE A 132 -2.91 11.73 0.30
CA ILE A 132 -3.86 11.29 1.33
C ILE A 132 -5.07 10.61 0.68
N SER A 133 -5.64 11.22 -0.37
CA SER A 133 -6.80 10.65 -1.07
C SER A 133 -6.49 9.29 -1.68
N ASP A 134 -5.30 9.12 -2.25
CA ASP A 134 -4.89 7.88 -2.90
C ASP A 134 -4.55 6.79 -1.89
N ALA A 135 -3.89 7.13 -0.78
CA ALA A 135 -3.64 6.22 0.32
C ALA A 135 -4.93 5.70 0.98
N VAL A 136 -5.97 6.56 1.12
CA VAL A 136 -7.31 6.15 1.59
C VAL A 136 -7.92 5.12 0.64
N LYS A 137 -7.83 5.34 -0.68
CA LYS A 137 -8.36 4.40 -1.69
C LYS A 137 -7.62 3.07 -1.66
N ALA A 138 -6.30 3.10 -1.51
CA ALA A 138 -5.49 1.89 -1.41
C ALA A 138 -5.81 1.06 -0.15
N GLY A 139 -6.16 1.72 0.96
CA GLY A 139 -6.60 1.07 2.20
C GLY A 139 -5.55 0.20 2.89
N ARG A 140 -4.28 0.35 2.52
CA ARG A 140 -3.16 -0.48 3.00
C ARG A 140 -2.59 0.00 4.33
N TYR A 141 -2.71 1.28 4.62
CA TYR A 141 -2.17 1.93 5.81
C TYR A 141 -3.27 2.57 6.66
N SER A 142 -3.07 2.60 7.96
CA SER A 142 -3.85 3.43 8.88
C SER A 142 -3.32 4.86 8.83
N LEU A 143 -4.13 5.78 8.30
CA LEU A 143 -3.73 7.18 8.19
C LEU A 143 -3.88 7.89 9.53
N GLU A 144 -2.81 8.58 9.96
CA GLU A 144 -2.76 9.44 11.15
C GLU A 144 -3.17 10.89 10.84
N ASN A 145 -3.61 11.15 9.60
CA ASN A 145 -4.16 12.42 9.18
C ASN A 145 -5.62 12.54 9.66
N GLY A 146 -5.96 13.59 10.37
CA GLY A 146 -7.32 13.77 10.89
C GLY A 146 -8.36 13.95 9.79
N ASN A 147 -8.08 14.85 8.84
CA ASN A 147 -8.94 15.12 7.67
C ASN A 147 -8.08 15.38 6.44
N ASN A 148 -8.60 15.02 5.26
CA ASN A 148 -7.91 15.26 4.00
C ASN A 148 -7.96 16.76 3.54
N GLY A 149 -8.77 17.58 4.18
CA GLY A 149 -9.00 18.95 3.77
C GLY A 149 -9.73 19.09 2.41
N ALA A 150 -9.93 20.32 1.99
CA ALA A 150 -10.45 20.62 0.66
C ALA A 150 -9.34 20.52 -0.39
N ARG A 151 -9.70 20.11 -1.62
CA ARG A 151 -8.75 20.10 -2.74
C ARG A 151 -8.20 21.50 -2.97
N PRO A 152 -6.86 21.70 -2.99
CA PRO A 152 -6.27 22.98 -3.29
C PRO A 152 -6.57 23.43 -4.72
N HIS A 153 -6.79 24.73 -4.93
CA HIS A 153 -6.85 25.26 -6.28
C HIS A 153 -5.49 25.18 -6.93
N THR A 154 -5.41 24.46 -8.04
CA THR A 154 -4.15 24.20 -8.74
C THR A 154 -4.37 24.39 -10.24
N PRO A 155 -3.56 25.22 -10.94
CA PRO A 155 -3.63 25.36 -12.40
C PRO A 155 -3.40 24.01 -13.10
N ALA A 156 -4.12 23.75 -14.19
CA ALA A 156 -4.07 22.46 -14.89
C ALA A 156 -2.66 21.99 -15.31
N PRO A 157 -1.73 22.85 -15.81
CA PRO A 157 -0.37 22.40 -16.09
C PRO A 157 0.38 21.89 -14.85
N LEU A 158 0.25 22.62 -13.73
CA LEU A 158 0.90 22.26 -12.48
C LEU A 158 0.27 20.99 -11.85
N GLU A 159 -1.02 20.79 -12.04
CA GLU A 159 -1.69 19.55 -11.65
C GLU A 159 -1.16 18.34 -12.45
N ALA A 160 -0.94 18.50 -13.76
CA ALA A 160 -0.33 17.46 -14.60
C ALA A 160 1.08 17.09 -14.09
N ASP A 161 1.90 18.11 -13.75
CA ASP A 161 3.22 17.88 -13.16
C ASP A 161 3.12 17.13 -11.82
N CYS A 162 2.15 17.48 -10.97
CA CYS A 162 1.93 16.82 -9.70
C CYS A 162 1.55 15.33 -9.86
N HIS A 163 0.76 14.99 -10.87
CA HIS A 163 0.44 13.58 -11.15
C HIS A 163 1.68 12.78 -11.54
N GLU A 164 2.56 13.33 -12.38
CA GLU A 164 3.82 12.69 -12.75
C GLU A 164 4.78 12.55 -11.56
N ILE A 165 4.86 13.58 -10.70
CA ILE A 165 5.62 13.56 -9.45
C ILE A 165 5.10 12.45 -8.53
N HIS A 166 3.78 12.36 -8.37
CA HIS A 166 3.14 11.35 -7.52
C HIS A 166 3.41 9.93 -8.02
N GLU A 167 3.25 9.67 -9.33
CA GLU A 167 3.54 8.36 -9.94
C GLU A 167 4.99 7.94 -9.71
N THR A 168 5.92 8.88 -9.87
CA THR A 168 7.35 8.65 -9.61
C THR A 168 7.60 8.34 -8.14
N ALA A 169 7.01 9.14 -7.24
CA ALA A 169 7.12 8.94 -5.79
C ALA A 169 6.52 7.61 -5.35
N ALA A 170 5.35 7.21 -5.89
CA ALA A 170 4.71 5.93 -5.61
C ALA A 170 5.62 4.75 -5.92
N THR A 171 6.25 4.76 -7.10
CA THR A 171 7.21 3.73 -7.51
C THR A 171 8.42 3.66 -6.56
N LEU A 172 8.98 4.81 -6.18
CA LEU A 172 10.14 4.86 -5.29
C LEU A 172 9.80 4.45 -3.85
N LEU A 173 8.64 4.88 -3.35
CA LEU A 173 8.14 4.47 -2.03
C LEU A 173 7.94 2.95 -1.96
N ALA A 174 7.30 2.36 -2.96
CA ALA A 174 7.11 0.91 -3.05
C ALA A 174 8.45 0.16 -3.11
N THR A 175 9.42 0.67 -3.90
CA THR A 175 10.77 0.09 -3.99
C THR A 175 11.52 0.14 -2.66
N LEU A 176 11.30 1.17 -1.85
CA LEU A 176 11.83 1.27 -0.49
C LEU A 176 11.05 0.43 0.54
N GLY A 177 10.05 -0.35 0.10
CA GLY A 177 9.25 -1.24 0.93
C GLY A 177 8.03 -0.57 1.57
N GLN A 178 7.62 0.60 1.08
CA GLN A 178 6.47 1.34 1.57
C GLN A 178 5.43 1.58 0.45
N PRO A 179 4.68 0.55 0.03
CA PRO A 179 3.72 0.65 -1.08
C PRO A 179 2.42 1.34 -0.64
N VAL A 180 2.50 2.61 -0.22
CA VAL A 180 1.40 3.37 0.40
C VAL A 180 0.17 3.49 -0.51
N PHE A 181 0.39 3.55 -1.82
CA PHE A 181 -0.65 3.79 -2.82
C PHE A 181 -1.10 2.54 -3.56
N GLU A 182 -0.47 1.40 -3.30
CA GLU A 182 -0.82 0.15 -3.96
C GLU A 182 -1.92 -0.58 -3.19
N PRO A 183 -3.05 -0.93 -3.84
CA PRO A 183 -4.05 -1.78 -3.19
C PRO A 183 -3.46 -3.18 -2.93
N PHE A 184 -4.06 -3.92 -2.00
CA PHE A 184 -3.64 -5.30 -1.71
C PHE A 184 -3.90 -6.26 -2.88
N THR A 185 -4.86 -5.94 -3.74
CA THR A 185 -5.29 -6.82 -4.84
C THR A 185 -4.54 -6.50 -6.11
N ASN A 186 -4.30 -7.52 -6.93
CA ASN A 186 -3.69 -7.33 -8.24
C ASN A 186 -4.59 -6.45 -9.15
N ALA A 187 -3.95 -5.67 -10.02
CA ALA A 187 -4.65 -5.05 -11.13
C ALA A 187 -5.32 -6.15 -12.00
N PRO A 188 -6.46 -5.87 -12.64
CA PRO A 188 -7.06 -6.80 -13.60
C PRO A 188 -6.03 -7.24 -14.65
N THR A 189 -6.04 -8.53 -15.02
CA THR A 189 -5.19 -9.03 -16.10
C THR A 189 -5.56 -8.34 -17.42
N ALA A 190 -4.72 -8.49 -18.45
CA ALA A 190 -4.97 -7.95 -19.80
C ALA A 190 -6.33 -8.39 -20.40
N ARG A 191 -6.96 -9.43 -19.84
CA ARG A 191 -8.32 -9.89 -20.18
C ARG A 191 -9.42 -9.27 -19.30
N GLY A 192 -9.08 -8.38 -18.36
CA GLY A 192 -10.03 -7.74 -17.45
C GLY A 192 -10.58 -8.64 -16.34
N GLU A 193 -10.13 -9.89 -16.25
CA GLU A 193 -10.60 -10.84 -15.25
C GLU A 193 -9.58 -10.96 -14.11
N LYS A 194 -10.08 -10.85 -12.87
CA LYS A 194 -9.32 -11.17 -11.67
C LYS A 194 -9.36 -12.67 -11.45
N GLU A 195 -8.21 -13.28 -11.13
CA GLU A 195 -8.14 -14.69 -10.79
C GLU A 195 -8.54 -14.89 -9.33
N LEU A 196 -9.82 -15.18 -9.11
CA LEU A 196 -10.42 -15.34 -7.79
C LEU A 196 -10.40 -16.80 -7.34
N PHE A 197 -10.17 -16.98 -6.04
CA PHE A 197 -10.25 -18.25 -5.34
C PHE A 197 -11.31 -18.19 -4.26
N TYR A 198 -11.99 -19.29 -4.06
CA TYR A 198 -13.10 -19.44 -3.14
C TYR A 198 -12.77 -20.46 -2.06
N CYS A 199 -13.03 -20.13 -0.80
CA CYS A 199 -12.92 -21.06 0.33
C CYS A 199 -14.32 -21.28 0.89
N LYS A 200 -14.91 -22.44 0.57
CA LYS A 200 -16.29 -22.82 0.94
C LYS A 200 -16.32 -24.04 1.83
N GLY A 201 -17.29 -24.08 2.74
CA GLY A 201 -17.50 -25.19 3.65
C GLY A 201 -17.00 -24.93 5.07
N SER A 202 -17.35 -25.79 6.01
CA SER A 202 -17.04 -25.63 7.45
C SER A 202 -17.50 -24.30 8.04
N GLY A 203 -18.60 -23.70 7.51
CA GLY A 203 -19.11 -22.41 7.94
C GLY A 203 -18.38 -21.21 7.32
N ALA A 204 -17.53 -21.43 6.30
CA ALA A 204 -16.85 -20.40 5.55
C ALA A 204 -17.45 -20.22 4.15
N ASP A 205 -17.53 -18.96 3.70
CA ASP A 205 -17.81 -18.54 2.33
C ASP A 205 -16.88 -17.32 2.04
N GLY A 206 -15.64 -17.63 1.68
CA GLY A 206 -14.59 -16.64 1.47
C GLY A 206 -14.21 -16.51 0.01
N VAL A 207 -13.87 -15.29 -0.38
CA VAL A 207 -13.31 -14.94 -1.69
C VAL A 207 -11.95 -14.29 -1.49
N GLY A 208 -10.96 -14.64 -2.32
CA GLY A 208 -9.64 -14.04 -2.23
C GLY A 208 -8.82 -14.17 -3.49
N GLU A 209 -7.65 -13.54 -3.46
CA GLU A 209 -6.67 -13.51 -4.55
C GLU A 209 -5.29 -13.95 -4.05
N TYR A 210 -4.56 -14.71 -4.88
CA TYR A 210 -3.16 -15.00 -4.65
C TYR A 210 -2.30 -13.93 -5.35
N THR A 211 -1.57 -13.15 -4.56
CA THR A 211 -0.79 -12.02 -5.03
C THR A 211 0.71 -12.25 -4.87
N THR A 212 1.53 -11.33 -5.38
CA THR A 212 3.00 -11.35 -5.20
C THR A 212 3.42 -11.17 -3.75
N GLU A 213 2.56 -10.61 -2.90
CA GLU A 213 2.85 -10.35 -1.49
C GLU A 213 2.27 -11.41 -0.54
N GLY A 214 1.34 -12.22 -1.01
CA GLY A 214 0.68 -13.24 -0.19
C GLY A 214 -0.73 -13.58 -0.69
N PHE A 215 -1.66 -13.78 0.23
CA PHE A 215 -3.04 -14.11 -0.08
C PHE A 215 -4.00 -13.07 0.50
N VAL A 216 -4.75 -12.39 -0.35
CA VAL A 216 -5.73 -11.37 0.06
C VAL A 216 -7.09 -12.02 0.21
N VAL A 217 -7.73 -11.83 1.36
CA VAL A 217 -9.15 -12.16 1.57
C VAL A 217 -9.96 -10.88 1.38
N HIS A 218 -10.98 -10.95 0.53
CA HIS A 218 -11.81 -9.80 0.20
C HIS A 218 -12.81 -9.46 1.30
N LYS A 219 -13.10 -8.16 1.41
CA LYS A 219 -14.19 -7.61 2.20
C LYS A 219 -15.50 -8.38 1.90
N GLY A 220 -16.29 -8.64 2.96
CA GLY A 220 -17.53 -9.38 2.87
C GLY A 220 -17.38 -10.90 2.91
N SER A 221 -16.17 -11.45 2.83
CA SER A 221 -15.92 -12.87 3.08
C SER A 221 -16.41 -13.27 4.46
N ARG A 222 -17.13 -14.37 4.55
CA ARG A 222 -17.72 -14.90 5.78
C ARG A 222 -16.92 -16.09 6.28
N GLY A 223 -16.74 -16.16 7.57
CA GLY A 223 -16.05 -17.25 8.24
C GLY A 223 -16.83 -17.76 9.45
N ARG A 224 -16.37 -18.88 9.99
CA ARG A 224 -16.92 -19.47 11.21
C ARG A 224 -16.66 -18.57 12.41
N LEU A 225 -17.68 -18.32 13.25
CA LEU A 225 -17.55 -17.51 14.45
C LEU A 225 -16.65 -18.21 15.48
N GLU A 226 -16.97 -19.45 15.81
CA GLU A 226 -16.29 -20.22 16.83
C GLU A 226 -15.12 -21.03 16.29
N ASN A 227 -14.07 -21.15 17.09
CA ASN A 227 -12.94 -22.03 16.81
C ASN A 227 -13.33 -23.49 17.13
N VAL A 228 -12.81 -24.43 16.36
CA VAL A 228 -12.86 -25.84 16.78
C VAL A 228 -11.98 -26.09 18.02
N ALA A 229 -12.33 -27.07 18.86
CA ALA A 229 -11.62 -27.37 20.09
C ALA A 229 -10.10 -27.60 19.88
N SER A 230 -9.70 -28.17 18.71
CA SER A 230 -8.29 -28.43 18.38
C SER A 230 -7.47 -27.17 18.11
N LEU A 231 -8.10 -25.99 17.94
CA LEU A 231 -7.42 -24.72 17.73
C LEU A 231 -7.16 -23.97 19.05
N GLN A 232 -7.85 -24.35 20.14
CA GLN A 232 -7.78 -23.68 21.44
C GLN A 232 -6.36 -23.68 22.02
N GLY A 233 -5.94 -22.53 22.57
CA GLY A 233 -4.62 -22.29 23.16
C GLY A 233 -3.47 -22.19 22.13
N ARG A 234 -3.74 -22.29 20.84
CA ARG A 234 -2.72 -22.27 19.77
C ARG A 234 -2.52 -20.85 19.20
N SER A 235 -1.40 -20.65 18.54
CA SER A 235 -1.05 -19.38 17.88
C SER A 235 -2.11 -18.93 16.85
N ALA A 236 -2.78 -19.86 16.21
CA ALA A 236 -3.82 -19.59 15.24
C ALA A 236 -5.11 -19.01 15.88
N GLU A 237 -5.46 -19.43 17.09
CA GLU A 237 -6.55 -18.83 17.85
C GLU A 237 -6.25 -17.38 18.20
N ARG A 238 -5.10 -17.11 18.82
CA ARG A 238 -4.65 -15.74 19.17
C ARG A 238 -4.58 -14.84 17.95
N PHE A 239 -4.23 -15.41 16.81
CA PHE A 239 -4.21 -14.65 15.55
C PHE A 239 -5.62 -14.26 15.12
N ARG A 240 -6.61 -15.17 15.18
CA ARG A 240 -8.01 -14.85 14.88
C ARG A 240 -8.60 -13.83 15.86
N GLU A 241 -8.30 -13.96 17.15
CA GLU A 241 -8.67 -12.99 18.18
C GLU A 241 -8.18 -11.58 17.84
N LYS A 242 -6.92 -11.43 17.47
CA LYS A 242 -6.37 -10.14 17.00
C LYS A 242 -7.06 -9.57 15.77
N LEU A 243 -7.49 -10.42 14.83
CA LEU A 243 -8.26 -9.96 13.66
C LEU A 243 -9.65 -9.45 14.06
N ILE A 244 -10.26 -10.05 15.09
CA ILE A 244 -11.56 -9.63 15.63
C ILE A 244 -11.38 -8.35 16.46
N GLU A 245 -10.45 -8.30 17.38
CA GLU A 245 -10.14 -7.13 18.21
C GLU A 245 -9.75 -5.92 17.35
N GLY A 246 -8.97 -6.13 16.29
CA GLY A 246 -8.58 -5.10 15.33
C GLY A 246 -9.71 -4.70 14.34
N GLY A 247 -10.92 -5.27 14.48
CA GLY A 247 -12.07 -4.95 13.60
C GLY A 247 -11.89 -5.37 12.16
N ILE A 248 -10.93 -6.24 11.84
CA ILE A 248 -10.73 -6.82 10.50
C ILE A 248 -11.82 -7.86 10.24
N MET A 249 -12.11 -8.68 11.26
CA MET A 249 -13.23 -9.60 11.27
C MET A 249 -14.25 -9.12 12.31
N VAL A 250 -15.51 -8.98 11.92
CA VAL A 250 -16.60 -8.51 12.77
C VAL A 250 -17.65 -9.61 12.91
N ALA A 251 -18.10 -9.87 14.13
CA ALA A 251 -19.18 -10.84 14.36
C ALA A 251 -20.51 -10.33 13.83
N GLU A 252 -21.14 -11.09 12.94
CA GLU A 252 -22.41 -10.76 12.31
C GLU A 252 -23.21 -12.03 11.99
N GLY A 253 -24.43 -12.14 12.54
CA GLY A 253 -25.38 -13.21 12.18
C GLY A 253 -24.86 -14.64 12.43
N GLY A 254 -24.08 -14.87 13.52
CA GLY A 254 -23.50 -16.17 13.83
C GLY A 254 -22.26 -16.56 13.03
N SER A 255 -21.72 -15.61 12.27
CA SER A 255 -20.48 -15.72 11.50
C SER A 255 -19.53 -14.60 11.84
N VAL A 256 -18.29 -14.67 11.39
CA VAL A 256 -17.40 -13.49 11.28
C VAL A 256 -17.37 -13.03 9.83
N VAL A 257 -17.37 -11.71 9.62
CA VAL A 257 -17.34 -11.09 8.29
C VAL A 257 -16.11 -10.18 8.17
N PHE A 258 -15.38 -10.28 7.08
CA PHE A 258 -14.28 -9.37 6.80
C PHE A 258 -14.81 -7.97 6.47
N SER A 259 -14.48 -6.99 7.31
CA SER A 259 -14.91 -5.59 7.16
C SER A 259 -14.19 -4.86 6.03
N ARG A 260 -13.04 -5.37 5.61
CA ARG A 260 -12.16 -4.85 4.54
C ARG A 260 -11.32 -5.97 3.94
N ASP A 261 -10.66 -5.68 2.81
CA ASP A 261 -9.63 -6.55 2.26
C ASP A 261 -8.47 -6.70 3.25
N TYR A 262 -7.94 -7.92 3.37
CA TYR A 262 -6.84 -8.19 4.29
C TYR A 262 -5.80 -9.14 3.68
N LEU A 263 -4.53 -8.73 3.74
CA LEU A 263 -3.40 -9.51 3.24
C LEU A 263 -2.88 -10.48 4.30
N PHE A 264 -2.91 -11.75 3.99
CA PHE A 264 -2.28 -12.83 4.76
C PHE A 264 -0.94 -13.20 4.15
N SER A 265 0.04 -13.51 4.98
CA SER A 265 1.35 -14.00 4.52
C SER A 265 1.28 -15.35 3.80
N SER A 266 0.18 -16.08 3.93
CA SER A 266 -0.01 -17.37 3.23
C SER A 266 -1.49 -17.72 3.04
N PRO A 267 -1.81 -18.53 2.00
CA PRO A 267 -3.17 -19.05 1.78
C PRO A 267 -3.69 -19.89 2.97
N SER A 268 -2.78 -20.57 3.68
CA SER A 268 -3.16 -21.40 4.84
C SER A 268 -3.60 -20.56 6.03
N MET A 269 -2.91 -19.44 6.30
CA MET A 269 -3.35 -18.49 7.33
C MET A 269 -4.71 -17.88 7.01
N ALA A 270 -4.96 -17.54 5.75
CA ALA A 270 -6.24 -17.05 5.26
C ALA A 270 -7.37 -18.09 5.45
N ALA A 271 -7.12 -19.34 5.11
CA ALA A 271 -8.08 -20.42 5.28
C ALA A 271 -8.38 -20.70 6.77
N VAL A 272 -7.36 -20.70 7.63
CA VAL A 272 -7.51 -20.84 9.09
C VAL A 272 -8.33 -19.69 9.67
N ALA A 273 -8.09 -18.46 9.24
CA ALA A 273 -8.87 -17.29 9.69
C ALA A 273 -10.37 -17.43 9.37
N LEU A 274 -10.71 -17.93 8.19
CA LEU A 274 -12.10 -18.14 7.78
C LEU A 274 -12.74 -19.35 8.47
N GLN A 275 -12.05 -20.50 8.49
CA GLN A 275 -12.67 -21.76 8.87
C GLN A 275 -12.62 -22.04 10.39
N GLY A 276 -11.81 -21.29 11.17
CA GLY A 276 -11.65 -21.51 12.62
C GLY A 276 -11.11 -22.89 12.97
N ARG A 277 -10.38 -23.54 12.04
CA ARG A 277 -9.74 -24.84 12.19
C ARG A 277 -8.40 -24.88 11.46
N HIS A 278 -7.59 -25.88 11.75
CA HIS A 278 -6.42 -26.15 10.93
C HIS A 278 -6.84 -26.43 9.48
N ALA A 279 -6.21 -25.75 8.53
CA ALA A 279 -6.54 -25.85 7.13
C ALA A 279 -5.28 -25.73 6.26
N ASN A 280 -5.22 -26.55 5.20
CA ASN A 280 -4.23 -26.38 4.15
C ASN A 280 -4.80 -25.47 3.06
N GLY A 281 -4.46 -24.16 3.11
CA GLY A 281 -5.00 -23.19 2.17
C GLY A 281 -4.74 -23.49 0.70
N TRP A 282 -3.68 -24.23 0.38
CA TRP A 282 -3.40 -24.63 -0.99
C TRP A 282 -4.45 -25.60 -1.55
N MET A 283 -5.12 -26.35 -0.68
CA MET A 283 -6.21 -27.30 -1.02
C MET A 283 -7.61 -26.71 -0.80
N GLU A 284 -7.75 -25.80 0.18
CA GLU A 284 -9.04 -25.24 0.57
C GLU A 284 -9.51 -24.13 -0.40
N TRP A 285 -8.56 -23.32 -0.90
CA TRP A 285 -8.86 -22.30 -1.90
C TRP A 285 -8.97 -22.90 -3.28
N LYS A 286 -10.11 -22.70 -3.95
CA LYS A 286 -10.43 -23.25 -5.28
C LYS A 286 -10.83 -22.16 -6.24
N ALA A 287 -10.33 -22.23 -7.46
CA ALA A 287 -10.79 -21.39 -8.57
C ALA A 287 -12.25 -21.71 -8.95
N ALA A 288 -12.88 -20.87 -9.75
CA ALA A 288 -14.27 -21.04 -10.19
C ALA A 288 -14.51 -22.39 -10.90
N ASN A 289 -13.50 -22.95 -11.55
CA ASN A 289 -13.54 -24.27 -12.21
C ASN A 289 -13.33 -25.45 -11.27
N GLY A 290 -13.23 -25.23 -9.94
CA GLY A 290 -13.02 -26.24 -8.91
C GLY A 290 -11.57 -26.68 -8.69
N LYS A 291 -10.60 -26.25 -9.52
CA LYS A 291 -9.19 -26.54 -9.30
C LYS A 291 -8.69 -25.86 -8.04
N THR A 292 -7.88 -26.57 -7.28
CA THR A 292 -7.24 -26.02 -6.08
C THR A 292 -6.19 -24.97 -6.43
N LEU A 293 -5.88 -24.08 -5.48
CA LEU A 293 -4.79 -23.11 -5.61
C LEU A 293 -3.45 -23.82 -5.92
N ASP A 294 -3.21 -25.00 -5.33
CA ASP A 294 -2.04 -25.81 -5.60
C ASP A 294 -1.94 -26.25 -7.07
N GLU A 295 -3.06 -26.77 -7.63
CA GLU A 295 -3.11 -27.16 -9.04
C GLU A 295 -2.89 -25.98 -9.98
N VAL A 296 -3.46 -24.82 -9.65
CA VAL A 296 -3.37 -23.63 -10.50
C VAL A 296 -1.99 -22.97 -10.44
N LYS A 297 -1.36 -22.90 -9.25
CA LYS A 297 -0.13 -22.09 -9.05
C LYS A 297 1.14 -22.90 -8.88
N ARG A 298 1.10 -24.10 -8.27
CA ARG A 298 2.30 -24.92 -8.02
C ARG A 298 2.51 -25.99 -9.07
N GLN A 299 1.43 -26.68 -9.46
CA GLN A 299 1.57 -27.76 -10.43
C GLN A 299 1.73 -27.22 -11.86
N ALA A 300 1.16 -26.04 -12.16
CA ALA A 300 1.39 -25.36 -13.44
C ALA A 300 2.88 -25.01 -13.71
N VAL A 301 3.64 -24.72 -12.66
CA VAL A 301 5.10 -24.48 -12.77
C VAL A 301 5.85 -25.77 -13.13
N LYS A 302 5.44 -26.92 -12.53
CA LYS A 302 6.06 -28.24 -12.81
C LYS A 302 5.78 -28.76 -14.22
N SER A 303 4.71 -28.29 -14.85
CA SER A 303 4.36 -28.68 -16.23
C SER A 303 5.00 -27.78 -17.29
N ALA A 304 5.70 -26.73 -16.88
CA ALA A 304 6.43 -25.81 -17.78
C ALA A 304 7.95 -26.11 -17.85
N GLU A 305 8.43 -27.08 -17.06
CA GLU A 305 9.76 -27.72 -17.16
C GLU A 305 9.70 -28.94 -18.07
#